data_08a2e196cacb07db475521e4afd548b7
#
_entry.id   08a2e196cacb07db475521e4afd548b7
#
_cell.length_a   1.000
_cell.length_b   1.000
_cell.length_c   1.000
_cell.angle_alpha   90.00
_cell.angle_beta   90.00
_cell.angle_gamma   90.00
#
_symmetry.space_group_name_H-M   'P 1'
#
loop_
_entity.id
_entity.type
_entity.pdbx_description
1 polymer ?
#
loop_
_entity_poly.entity_id
_entity_poly.type
_entity_poly.pdbx_seq_one_letter_code
_entity_poly.pdbx_strand_id
1 'polypeptide(L)'
;MKKKLVSILLVLCIGAIMSGCGSSSAEQGGTTSETADKNATLKLAYQYGLAYAPAVLAEKQGLIEKAYKEKTGGELTIEWNQMSSGADINTALTAGELQAGFMGIPPAINAVTKGIGVKVFSNLSGQEHGLAVNDDSVKSLGDLVGTDKQIALVNLGSFQHITLAKALVNSGFDAHALDSNIVAMKHPDGMAALENGSVTGHVTSSPYLFKERDNSSFHEIPELNEAHPRDYSFIVGLASEDFHDKNPEVYDALCEGISEAIDLINNDPAQAASILYDTDGNTKEEEEEYIKLGVYTTETNNLFETAKFMYDNGFIDNEPSSYEDLVFDNVKGN
;
A
#
# COMPACT_ATOMS: atom_id res chain seq x y z
N MET A 1 0.08 -41.57 -42.95
CA MET A 1 -0.53 -42.93 -43.08
C MET A 1 -1.09 -43.36 -41.73
N LYS A 2 -2.33 -43.81 -41.79
CA LYS A 2 -3.13 -44.54 -40.79
C LYS A 2 -3.73 -43.78 -39.64
N LYS A 3 -4.98 -43.41 -39.83
CA LYS A 3 -6.12 -43.21 -38.95
C LYS A 3 -6.37 -44.44 -38.07
N LYS A 4 -6.89 -44.28 -36.86
CA LYS A 4 -7.93 -45.15 -36.30
C LYS A 4 -8.80 -44.37 -35.31
N LEU A 5 -10.05 -44.19 -35.70
CA LEU A 5 -11.24 -43.94 -34.87
C LEU A 5 -11.67 -45.25 -34.17
N VAL A 6 -12.28 -45.18 -33.00
CA VAL A 6 -13.36 -46.06 -32.49
C VAL A 6 -13.95 -45.32 -31.29
N SER A 7 -15.14 -44.75 -31.34
CA SER A 7 -16.55 -45.18 -31.28
C SER A 7 -17.02 -45.53 -29.85
N ILE A 8 -17.85 -44.65 -29.31
CA ILE A 8 -19.20 -44.73 -28.74
C ILE A 8 -19.58 -46.04 -28.00
N LEU A 9 -20.02 -45.92 -26.76
CA LEU A 9 -21.16 -46.66 -26.25
C LEU A 9 -21.99 -45.88 -25.24
N LEU A 10 -23.23 -45.62 -25.64
CA LEU A 10 -24.36 -45.05 -24.92
C LEU A 10 -25.10 -46.21 -24.27
N VAL A 11 -25.39 -46.15 -22.94
CA VAL A 11 -26.38 -47.03 -22.33
C VAL A 11 -27.39 -46.20 -21.56
N LEU A 12 -28.57 -46.12 -22.11
CA LEU A 12 -29.82 -45.75 -21.45
C LEU A 12 -30.34 -46.91 -20.62
N CYS A 13 -30.79 -46.67 -19.39
CA CYS A 13 -31.77 -47.52 -18.71
C CYS A 13 -32.86 -46.67 -18.07
N ILE A 14 -34.06 -46.84 -18.63
CA ILE A 14 -35.34 -46.31 -18.20
C ILE A 14 -36.05 -47.39 -17.33
N GLY A 15 -36.81 -46.98 -16.35
CA GLY A 15 -37.90 -47.73 -15.77
C GLY A 15 -37.82 -47.81 -14.25
N ALA A 16 -38.84 -47.65 -13.43
CA ALA A 16 -40.26 -47.42 -13.58
C ALA A 16 -40.82 -47.05 -12.20
N ILE A 17 -41.92 -46.38 -12.22
CA ILE A 17 -42.78 -45.87 -11.13
C ILE A 17 -43.37 -47.04 -10.28
N MET A 18 -43.48 -46.84 -8.97
CA MET A 18 -44.66 -47.32 -8.25
C MET A 18 -45.01 -46.48 -7.03
N SER A 19 -46.22 -46.06 -7.01
CA SER A 19 -46.97 -45.29 -6.02
C SER A 19 -47.20 -46.11 -4.72
N GLY A 20 -47.16 -45.42 -3.56
CA GLY A 20 -47.61 -45.91 -2.30
C GLY A 20 -48.07 -44.79 -1.42
N CYS A 21 -49.41 -44.57 -1.34
CA CYS A 21 -50.03 -43.71 -0.36
C CYS A 21 -50.02 -44.29 1.05
N GLY A 22 -49.84 -43.45 2.07
CA GLY A 22 -50.08 -43.83 3.47
C GLY A 22 -49.75 -42.73 4.46
N SER A 23 -50.77 -41.91 4.77
CA SER A 23 -51.13 -41.21 6.01
C SER A 23 -50.11 -40.69 7.04
N SER A 24 -50.16 -39.39 7.21
CA SER A 24 -50.23 -38.54 8.45
C SER A 24 -49.35 -38.87 9.66
N SER A 25 -48.46 -37.98 10.04
CA SER A 25 -48.59 -37.06 11.21
C SER A 25 -47.30 -36.35 11.54
N ALA A 26 -47.49 -35.13 12.02
CA ALA A 26 -46.58 -34.32 12.83
C ALA A 26 -45.47 -33.55 12.08
N GLU A 27 -45.81 -32.27 11.91
CA GLU A 27 -44.89 -31.15 11.84
C GLU A 27 -43.84 -31.24 12.93
N GLN A 28 -42.60 -31.29 12.53
CA GLN A 28 -41.52 -30.68 13.27
C GLN A 28 -40.72 -29.86 12.25
N GLY A 29 -41.07 -28.57 12.23
CA GLY A 29 -40.28 -27.57 11.54
C GLY A 29 -38.87 -27.51 12.14
N GLY A 30 -38.03 -28.33 11.64
CA GLY A 30 -36.57 -28.13 11.74
C GLY A 30 -36.21 -27.08 10.75
N THR A 31 -36.15 -25.81 11.15
CA THR A 31 -35.38 -24.77 10.50
C THR A 31 -33.93 -25.22 10.58
N THR A 32 -33.45 -25.93 9.58
CA THR A 32 -32.03 -26.00 9.31
C THR A 32 -31.63 -24.57 8.94
N SER A 33 -31.20 -23.83 9.95
CA SER A 33 -30.34 -22.68 9.74
C SER A 33 -29.12 -23.22 8.97
N GLU A 34 -29.10 -23.02 7.66
CA GLU A 34 -27.85 -23.04 6.91
C GLU A 34 -26.97 -22.00 7.61
N THR A 35 -26.05 -22.44 8.43
CA THR A 35 -24.92 -21.63 8.84
C THR A 35 -24.15 -21.37 7.55
N ALA A 36 -24.39 -20.22 6.93
CA ALA A 36 -23.57 -19.73 5.83
C ALA A 36 -22.10 -19.89 6.26
N ASP A 37 -21.30 -20.47 5.41
CA ASP A 37 -19.85 -20.57 5.65
C ASP A 37 -19.32 -19.14 5.81
N LYS A 38 -18.93 -18.81 7.04
CA LYS A 38 -18.44 -17.48 7.39
C LYS A 38 -16.92 -17.35 7.18
N ASN A 39 -16.31 -18.34 6.56
CA ASN A 39 -14.88 -18.28 6.25
C ASN A 39 -14.64 -17.42 5.02
N ALA A 40 -13.61 -16.58 5.08
CA ALA A 40 -13.26 -15.65 4.01
C ALA A 40 -11.74 -15.68 3.72
N THR A 41 -11.37 -15.20 2.55
CA THR A 41 -9.96 -14.98 2.17
C THR A 41 -9.78 -13.56 1.70
N LEU A 42 -8.71 -12.91 2.13
CA LEU A 42 -8.32 -11.56 1.74
C LEU A 42 -6.87 -11.57 1.25
N LYS A 43 -6.62 -10.98 0.10
CA LYS A 43 -5.26 -10.83 -0.45
C LYS A 43 -4.83 -9.40 -0.37
N LEU A 44 -3.76 -9.15 0.38
CA LEU A 44 -3.21 -7.83 0.65
C LEU A 44 -1.78 -7.71 0.15
N ALA A 45 -1.36 -6.48 -0.12
CA ALA A 45 0.03 -6.17 -0.41
C ALA A 45 0.50 -4.91 0.30
N TYR A 46 1.80 -4.86 0.65
CA TYR A 46 2.51 -3.69 1.15
C TYR A 46 3.93 -3.64 0.57
N GLN A 47 4.69 -2.58 0.86
CA GLN A 47 6.05 -2.41 0.35
C GLN A 47 7.07 -2.35 1.50
N TYR A 48 8.30 -1.97 1.19
CA TYR A 48 9.41 -1.86 2.14
C TYR A 48 9.40 -0.52 2.87
N GLY A 49 9.84 -0.54 4.14
CA GLY A 49 10.05 0.65 4.95
C GLY A 49 9.05 0.82 6.10
N LEU A 50 9.48 1.59 7.08
CA LEU A 50 8.77 1.77 8.36
C LEU A 50 7.41 2.49 8.22
N ALA A 51 7.17 3.18 7.11
CA ALA A 51 5.87 3.78 6.83
C ALA A 51 4.72 2.75 6.73
N TYR A 52 5.05 1.48 6.47
CA TYR A 52 4.12 0.35 6.41
C TYR A 52 3.95 -0.34 7.77
N ALA A 53 4.53 0.17 8.85
CA ALA A 53 4.49 -0.41 10.19
C ALA A 53 3.08 -0.85 10.65
N PRO A 54 1.99 -0.07 10.43
CA PRO A 54 0.65 -0.53 10.81
C PRO A 54 0.22 -1.80 10.07
N ALA A 55 0.53 -1.93 8.78
CA ALA A 55 0.19 -3.13 8.01
C ALA A 55 1.01 -4.36 8.47
N VAL A 56 2.33 -4.18 8.70
CA VAL A 56 3.21 -5.25 9.21
C VAL A 56 2.81 -5.66 10.62
N LEU A 57 2.42 -4.72 11.48
CA LEU A 57 1.89 -5.03 12.81
C LEU A 57 0.59 -5.81 12.75
N ALA A 58 -0.35 -5.40 11.88
CA ALA A 58 -1.61 -6.11 11.68
C ALA A 58 -1.36 -7.55 11.20
N GLU A 59 -0.40 -7.76 10.28
CA GLU A 59 0.03 -9.09 9.84
C GLU A 59 0.61 -9.91 11.00
N LYS A 60 1.65 -9.40 11.67
CA LYS A 60 2.38 -10.14 12.72
C LYS A 60 1.53 -10.47 13.94
N GLN A 61 0.50 -9.67 14.22
CA GLN A 61 -0.39 -9.85 15.38
C GLN A 61 -1.76 -10.47 15.03
N GLY A 62 -2.06 -10.69 13.73
CA GLY A 62 -3.33 -11.21 13.26
C GLY A 62 -4.53 -10.31 13.62
N LEU A 63 -4.35 -8.99 13.60
CA LEU A 63 -5.35 -8.05 14.10
C LEU A 63 -6.61 -8.03 13.25
N ILE A 64 -6.47 -8.14 11.93
CA ILE A 64 -7.58 -8.16 10.99
C ILE A 64 -8.37 -9.47 11.13
N GLU A 65 -7.67 -10.60 11.24
CA GLU A 65 -8.28 -11.92 11.45
C GLU A 65 -9.05 -11.97 12.79
N LYS A 66 -8.47 -11.35 13.83
CA LYS A 66 -9.10 -11.23 15.15
C LYS A 66 -10.38 -10.39 15.05
N ALA A 67 -10.33 -9.21 14.45
CA ALA A 67 -11.48 -8.33 14.26
C ALA A 67 -12.59 -9.04 13.47
N TYR A 68 -12.26 -9.76 12.40
CA TYR A 68 -13.21 -10.53 11.62
C TYR A 68 -13.89 -11.62 12.45
N LYS A 69 -13.10 -12.38 13.20
CA LYS A 69 -13.60 -13.45 14.06
C LYS A 69 -14.53 -12.94 15.16
N GLU A 70 -14.18 -11.83 15.80
CA GLU A 70 -15.00 -11.19 16.84
C GLU A 70 -16.33 -10.69 16.27
N LYS A 71 -16.33 -10.14 15.05
CA LYS A 71 -17.50 -9.58 14.38
C LYS A 71 -18.44 -10.68 13.84
N THR A 72 -17.89 -11.72 13.23
CA THR A 72 -18.68 -12.69 12.46
C THR A 72 -18.77 -14.07 13.11
N GLY A 73 -17.80 -14.43 13.95
CA GLY A 73 -17.57 -15.78 14.46
C GLY A 73 -16.95 -16.73 13.42
N GLY A 74 -16.61 -16.23 12.21
CA GLY A 74 -15.91 -16.97 11.14
C GLY A 74 -14.39 -16.87 11.24
N GLU A 75 -13.70 -17.55 10.32
CA GLU A 75 -12.25 -17.47 10.17
C GLU A 75 -11.90 -16.69 8.90
N LEU A 76 -10.95 -15.76 9.01
CA LEU A 76 -10.37 -15.03 7.88
C LEU A 76 -8.95 -15.53 7.62
N THR A 77 -8.66 -15.87 6.38
CA THR A 77 -7.30 -16.17 5.93
C THR A 77 -6.77 -14.99 5.12
N ILE A 78 -5.61 -14.45 5.47
CA ILE A 78 -5.00 -13.36 4.73
C ILE A 78 -3.74 -13.83 4.03
N GLU A 79 -3.68 -13.58 2.71
CA GLU A 79 -2.48 -13.76 1.90
C GLU A 79 -1.77 -12.40 1.80
N TRP A 80 -0.70 -12.24 2.56
CA TRP A 80 0.13 -11.04 2.54
C TRP A 80 1.22 -11.13 1.49
N ASN A 81 1.43 -10.05 0.73
CA ASN A 81 2.43 -9.96 -0.33
C ASN A 81 3.29 -8.70 -0.15
N GLN A 82 4.59 -8.85 -0.03
CA GLN A 82 5.50 -7.70 -0.07
C GLN A 82 5.94 -7.45 -1.50
N MET A 83 5.60 -6.27 -2.03
CA MET A 83 5.85 -5.87 -3.43
C MET A 83 6.88 -4.74 -3.54
N SER A 84 7.48 -4.59 -4.72
CA SER A 84 8.56 -3.62 -4.93
C SER A 84 8.08 -2.18 -5.07
N SER A 85 6.86 -1.96 -5.60
CA SER A 85 6.34 -0.63 -5.89
C SER A 85 4.80 -0.54 -5.81
N GLY A 86 4.27 0.68 -5.64
CA GLY A 86 2.83 0.92 -5.77
C GLY A 86 2.29 0.67 -7.18
N ALA A 87 3.12 0.75 -8.20
CA ALA A 87 2.76 0.41 -9.58
C ALA A 87 2.50 -1.11 -9.72
N ASP A 88 3.30 -1.96 -9.06
CA ASP A 88 3.09 -3.41 -9.04
C ASP A 88 1.78 -3.75 -8.32
N ILE A 89 1.50 -3.10 -7.18
CA ILE A 89 0.24 -3.27 -6.43
C ILE A 89 -0.96 -2.84 -7.29
N ASN A 90 -0.88 -1.71 -8.00
CA ASN A 90 -1.94 -1.26 -8.91
C ASN A 90 -2.19 -2.26 -10.05
N THR A 91 -1.14 -2.87 -10.57
CA THR A 91 -1.25 -3.92 -11.60
C THR A 91 -2.00 -5.13 -11.05
N ALA A 92 -1.67 -5.59 -9.84
CA ALA A 92 -2.31 -6.72 -9.20
C ALA A 92 -3.77 -6.43 -8.79
N LEU A 93 -4.07 -5.20 -8.31
CA LEU A 93 -5.45 -4.74 -8.05
C LEU A 93 -6.29 -4.73 -9.35
N THR A 94 -5.73 -4.19 -10.44
CA THR A 94 -6.40 -4.15 -11.75
C THR A 94 -6.68 -5.55 -12.30
N ALA A 95 -5.77 -6.50 -12.05
CA ALA A 95 -5.92 -7.90 -12.44
C ALA A 95 -6.89 -8.69 -11.53
N GLY A 96 -7.34 -8.12 -10.41
CA GLY A 96 -8.14 -8.81 -9.39
C GLY A 96 -7.36 -9.84 -8.59
N GLU A 97 -6.03 -9.77 -8.62
CA GLU A 97 -5.13 -10.65 -7.85
C GLU A 97 -5.04 -10.21 -6.37
N LEU A 98 -5.34 -8.96 -6.08
CA LEU A 98 -5.45 -8.36 -4.74
C LEU A 98 -6.83 -7.73 -4.56
N GLN A 99 -7.34 -7.71 -3.33
CA GLN A 99 -8.53 -6.95 -2.94
C GLN A 99 -8.17 -5.59 -2.38
N ALA A 100 -7.03 -5.47 -1.69
CA ALA A 100 -6.53 -4.20 -1.17
C ALA A 100 -5.00 -4.19 -1.12
N GLY A 101 -4.42 -3.00 -0.94
CA GLY A 101 -2.97 -2.86 -0.82
C GLY A 101 -2.57 -1.50 -0.27
N PHE A 102 -1.37 -1.42 0.28
CA PHE A 102 -0.83 -0.23 0.90
C PHE A 102 0.29 0.35 0.05
N MET A 103 0.19 1.64 -0.27
CA MET A 103 1.12 2.32 -1.17
C MET A 103 1.20 3.81 -0.89
N GLY A 104 2.19 4.49 -1.48
CA GLY A 104 2.25 5.94 -1.46
C GLY A 104 1.02 6.59 -2.11
N ILE A 105 0.67 7.80 -1.66
CA ILE A 105 -0.52 8.51 -2.18
C ILE A 105 -0.49 8.75 -3.70
N PRO A 106 0.63 9.04 -4.40
CA PRO A 106 0.59 9.26 -5.84
C PRO A 106 0.18 8.03 -6.66
N PRO A 107 0.72 6.82 -6.46
CA PRO A 107 0.19 5.64 -7.16
C PRO A 107 -1.27 5.33 -6.80
N ALA A 108 -1.73 5.63 -5.57
CA ALA A 108 -3.14 5.50 -5.19
C ALA A 108 -4.01 6.50 -5.97
N ILE A 109 -3.65 7.78 -6.01
CA ILE A 109 -4.33 8.81 -6.80
C ILE A 109 -4.39 8.42 -8.28
N ASN A 110 -3.28 7.96 -8.85
CA ASN A 110 -3.21 7.53 -10.25
C ASN A 110 -4.17 6.36 -10.53
N ALA A 111 -4.30 5.41 -9.62
CA ALA A 111 -5.24 4.29 -9.74
C ALA A 111 -6.70 4.77 -9.74
N VAL A 112 -7.06 5.63 -8.78
CA VAL A 112 -8.42 6.19 -8.69
C VAL A 112 -8.75 7.01 -9.93
N THR A 113 -7.88 7.93 -10.33
CA THR A 113 -8.12 8.83 -11.47
C THR A 113 -8.13 8.12 -12.82
N LYS A 114 -7.50 6.96 -12.93
CA LYS A 114 -7.63 6.07 -14.10
C LYS A 114 -8.92 5.25 -14.11
N GLY A 115 -9.71 5.28 -13.04
CA GLY A 115 -10.99 4.60 -12.98
C GLY A 115 -10.88 3.07 -12.92
N ILE A 116 -9.87 2.52 -12.25
CA ILE A 116 -9.73 1.07 -12.09
C ILE A 116 -10.68 0.47 -11.03
N GLY A 117 -11.63 1.26 -10.48
CA GLY A 117 -12.62 0.81 -9.50
C GLY A 117 -12.02 0.59 -8.11
N VAL A 118 -11.22 1.53 -7.64
CA VAL A 118 -10.57 1.51 -6.31
C VAL A 118 -10.71 2.85 -5.61
N LYS A 119 -10.70 2.85 -4.27
CA LYS A 119 -10.66 4.05 -3.43
C LYS A 119 -9.78 3.85 -2.21
N VAL A 120 -9.34 4.95 -1.62
CA VAL A 120 -8.59 4.95 -0.36
C VAL A 120 -9.54 4.59 0.78
N PHE A 121 -9.15 3.62 1.62
CA PHE A 121 -9.94 3.19 2.77
C PHE A 121 -9.37 3.63 4.13
N SER A 122 -8.10 4.01 4.17
CA SER A 122 -7.41 4.49 5.37
C SER A 122 -6.12 5.20 4.99
N ASN A 123 -5.71 6.20 5.76
CA ASN A 123 -4.29 6.56 5.83
C ASN A 123 -3.57 5.61 6.79
N LEU A 124 -2.27 5.42 6.64
CA LEU A 124 -1.42 4.68 7.57
C LEU A 124 -0.43 5.58 8.26
N SER A 125 0.27 6.41 7.48
CA SER A 125 1.40 7.16 8.00
C SER A 125 1.70 8.42 7.21
N GLY A 126 2.32 9.36 7.92
CA GLY A 126 3.14 10.44 7.39
C GLY A 126 4.56 10.29 7.91
N GLN A 127 5.56 10.62 7.11
CA GLN A 127 6.97 10.50 7.48
C GLN A 127 7.82 11.59 6.83
N GLU A 128 8.99 11.81 7.40
CA GLU A 128 10.03 12.64 6.79
C GLU A 128 10.62 11.95 5.55
N HIS A 129 10.88 12.74 4.51
CA HIS A 129 11.51 12.31 3.27
C HIS A 129 12.74 13.16 3.01
N GLY A 130 13.77 12.55 2.46
CA GLY A 130 15.02 13.23 2.14
C GLY A 130 15.64 12.76 0.84
N LEU A 131 16.55 13.57 0.33
CA LEU A 131 17.48 13.22 -0.73
C LEU A 131 18.88 13.22 -0.14
N ALA A 132 19.41 12.04 0.15
CA ALA A 132 20.79 11.86 0.57
C ALA A 132 21.67 11.80 -0.68
N VAL A 133 22.85 12.47 -0.65
CA VAL A 133 23.82 12.50 -1.73
C VAL A 133 25.23 12.20 -1.22
N ASN A 134 26.04 11.55 -2.09
CA ASN A 134 27.43 11.18 -1.82
C ASN A 134 28.45 12.08 -2.53
N ASP A 135 28.04 13.16 -3.15
CA ASP A 135 28.89 14.09 -3.91
C ASP A 135 28.87 15.48 -3.28
N ASP A 136 29.98 15.89 -2.68
CA ASP A 136 30.15 17.18 -2.01
C ASP A 136 29.92 18.40 -2.90
N SER A 137 29.94 18.24 -4.22
CA SER A 137 29.65 19.33 -5.17
C SER A 137 28.15 19.62 -5.32
N VAL A 138 27.28 18.69 -4.88
CA VAL A 138 25.81 18.83 -4.94
C VAL A 138 25.32 19.42 -3.61
N LYS A 139 24.82 20.63 -3.60
CA LYS A 139 24.32 21.32 -2.40
C LYS A 139 22.85 21.71 -2.51
N SER A 140 22.29 21.61 -3.71
CA SER A 140 20.91 21.95 -4.03
C SER A 140 20.40 21.08 -5.17
N LEU A 141 19.07 21.07 -5.40
CA LEU A 141 18.49 20.43 -6.59
C LEU A 141 19.01 21.03 -7.89
N GLY A 142 19.34 22.34 -7.90
CA GLY A 142 19.91 23.03 -9.05
C GLY A 142 21.24 22.45 -9.51
N ASP A 143 22.04 21.85 -8.61
CA ASP A 143 23.33 21.23 -8.94
C ASP A 143 23.18 19.85 -9.62
N LEU A 144 21.96 19.30 -9.63
CA LEU A 144 21.62 18.06 -10.30
C LEU A 144 20.99 18.31 -11.68
N VAL A 145 20.23 19.40 -11.83
CA VAL A 145 19.52 19.72 -13.09
C VAL A 145 20.49 19.94 -14.24
N GLY A 146 20.25 19.23 -15.36
CA GLY A 146 21.08 19.31 -16.57
C GLY A 146 22.40 18.55 -16.49
N THR A 147 22.61 17.73 -15.45
CA THR A 147 23.75 16.83 -15.31
C THR A 147 23.39 15.39 -15.67
N ASP A 148 24.36 14.50 -15.71
CA ASP A 148 24.19 13.05 -15.87
C ASP A 148 24.19 12.27 -14.52
N LYS A 149 24.19 12.99 -13.39
CA LYS A 149 24.17 12.42 -12.04
C LYS A 149 22.87 11.64 -11.80
N GLN A 150 23.00 10.39 -11.40
CA GLN A 150 21.85 9.50 -11.20
C GLN A 150 21.28 9.56 -9.78
N ILE A 151 19.97 9.46 -9.67
CA ILE A 151 19.22 9.50 -8.42
C ILE A 151 18.37 8.23 -8.32
N ALA A 152 18.61 7.43 -7.29
CA ALA A 152 17.78 6.28 -6.98
C ALA A 152 16.46 6.71 -6.32
N LEU A 153 15.36 6.14 -6.74
CA LEU A 153 14.06 6.15 -6.08
C LEU A 153 13.22 4.97 -6.57
N VAL A 154 12.04 4.71 -5.96
CA VAL A 154 11.26 3.51 -6.23
C VAL A 154 10.89 3.37 -7.71
N ASN A 155 10.30 4.39 -8.31
CA ASN A 155 10.01 4.48 -9.75
C ASN A 155 9.41 5.85 -10.10
N LEU A 156 9.35 6.18 -11.39
CA LEU A 156 8.58 7.32 -11.88
C LEU A 156 7.10 7.17 -11.46
N GLY A 157 6.50 8.26 -10.96
CA GLY A 157 5.14 8.25 -10.40
C GLY A 157 5.04 7.71 -8.97
N SER A 158 6.15 7.31 -8.33
CA SER A 158 6.19 6.99 -6.91
C SER A 158 6.04 8.25 -6.05
N PHE A 159 5.81 8.05 -4.75
CA PHE A 159 5.77 9.15 -3.80
C PHE A 159 7.06 9.98 -3.82
N GLN A 160 8.21 9.33 -3.84
CA GLN A 160 9.52 9.95 -3.89
C GLN A 160 9.69 10.82 -5.15
N HIS A 161 9.19 10.34 -6.30
CA HIS A 161 9.21 11.10 -7.54
C HIS A 161 8.36 12.38 -7.45
N ILE A 162 7.11 12.28 -6.95
CA ILE A 162 6.22 13.44 -6.84
C ILE A 162 6.71 14.43 -5.79
N THR A 163 7.32 13.95 -4.70
CA THR A 163 7.95 14.85 -3.70
C THR A 163 9.16 15.58 -4.29
N LEU A 164 10.00 14.88 -5.08
CA LEU A 164 11.10 15.50 -5.81
C LEU A 164 10.60 16.55 -6.82
N ALA A 165 9.54 16.24 -7.55
CA ALA A 165 8.90 17.17 -8.49
C ALA A 165 8.35 18.42 -7.77
N LYS A 166 7.71 18.25 -6.59
CA LYS A 166 7.28 19.38 -5.75
C LYS A 166 8.46 20.25 -5.32
N ALA A 167 9.55 19.63 -4.88
CA ALA A 167 10.77 20.33 -4.48
C ALA A 167 11.38 21.11 -5.66
N LEU A 168 11.39 20.54 -6.86
CA LEU A 168 11.84 21.20 -8.09
C LEU A 168 10.98 22.43 -8.40
N VAL A 169 9.65 22.30 -8.39
CA VAL A 169 8.73 23.41 -8.64
C VAL A 169 8.91 24.53 -7.60
N ASN A 170 9.03 24.19 -6.31
CA ASN A 170 9.29 25.14 -5.24
C ASN A 170 10.63 25.87 -5.43
N SER A 171 11.61 25.23 -6.05
CA SER A 171 12.94 25.79 -6.35
C SER A 171 12.98 26.53 -7.70
N GLY A 172 11.84 26.62 -8.41
CA GLY A 172 11.72 27.36 -9.68
C GLY A 172 12.12 26.57 -10.93
N PHE A 173 12.21 25.26 -10.85
CA PHE A 173 12.49 24.36 -11.97
C PHE A 173 11.19 23.72 -12.51
N ASP A 174 11.29 23.12 -13.68
CA ASP A 174 10.25 22.24 -14.22
C ASP A 174 10.09 20.99 -13.36
N ALA A 175 8.86 20.52 -13.15
CA ALA A 175 8.55 19.36 -12.34
C ALA A 175 9.25 18.08 -12.83
N HIS A 176 9.55 17.99 -14.12
CA HIS A 176 10.17 16.86 -14.80
C HIS A 176 11.68 17.04 -15.05
N ALA A 177 12.28 18.10 -14.51
CA ALA A 177 13.68 18.47 -14.81
C ALA A 177 14.71 17.37 -14.48
N LEU A 178 14.39 16.46 -13.56
CA LEU A 178 15.25 15.34 -13.15
C LEU A 178 14.75 13.96 -13.57
N ASP A 179 13.68 13.86 -14.37
CA ASP A 179 13.12 12.55 -14.77
C ASP A 179 14.15 11.64 -15.47
N SER A 180 15.02 12.24 -16.30
CA SER A 180 16.09 11.51 -17.00
C SER A 180 17.24 11.05 -16.09
N ASN A 181 17.33 11.59 -14.87
CA ASN A 181 18.35 11.25 -13.88
C ASN A 181 17.90 10.08 -12.98
N ILE A 182 16.61 9.68 -13.04
CA ILE A 182 16.02 8.70 -12.14
C ILE A 182 16.41 7.28 -12.53
N VAL A 183 16.87 6.51 -11.55
CA VAL A 183 17.08 5.06 -11.63
C VAL A 183 16.11 4.38 -10.67
N ALA A 184 15.22 3.55 -11.22
CA ALA A 184 14.21 2.85 -10.45
C ALA A 184 14.83 1.70 -9.64
N MET A 185 14.70 1.77 -8.31
CA MET A 185 15.20 0.78 -7.35
C MET A 185 14.31 0.75 -6.11
N LYS A 186 14.12 -0.42 -5.50
CA LYS A 186 13.56 -0.49 -4.14
C LYS A 186 14.57 0.10 -3.13
N HIS A 187 14.08 0.60 -2.00
CA HIS A 187 14.90 1.33 -1.04
C HIS A 187 16.17 0.61 -0.55
N PRO A 188 16.17 -0.71 -0.20
CA PRO A 188 17.40 -1.40 0.18
C PRO A 188 18.48 -1.36 -0.92
N ASP A 189 18.08 -1.51 -2.18
CA ASP A 189 18.99 -1.49 -3.32
C ASP A 189 19.47 -0.05 -3.61
N GLY A 190 18.60 0.95 -3.43
CA GLY A 190 18.94 2.38 -3.55
C GLY A 190 19.99 2.83 -2.54
N MET A 191 19.86 2.44 -1.27
CA MET A 191 20.86 2.70 -0.24
C MET A 191 22.19 2.06 -0.58
N ALA A 192 22.20 0.77 -0.98
CA ALA A 192 23.42 0.09 -1.40
C ALA A 192 24.08 0.73 -2.64
N ALA A 193 23.28 1.23 -3.59
CA ALA A 193 23.77 1.94 -4.78
C ALA A 193 24.37 3.30 -4.43
N LEU A 194 23.82 4.02 -3.46
CA LEU A 194 24.40 5.26 -2.92
C LEU A 194 25.73 4.99 -2.22
N GLU A 195 25.80 3.95 -1.37
CA GLU A 195 27.00 3.56 -0.64
C GLU A 195 28.15 3.17 -1.56
N ASN A 196 27.87 2.44 -2.64
CA ASN A 196 28.94 2.01 -3.58
C ASN A 196 29.23 3.02 -4.70
N GLY A 197 28.54 4.18 -4.72
CA GLY A 197 28.73 5.24 -5.69
C GLY A 197 28.14 4.96 -7.08
N SER A 198 27.27 3.96 -7.23
CA SER A 198 26.57 3.68 -8.49
C SER A 198 25.51 4.74 -8.82
N VAL A 199 24.99 5.43 -7.81
CA VAL A 199 24.14 6.62 -7.95
C VAL A 199 24.72 7.76 -7.11
N THR A 200 24.37 8.99 -7.47
CA THR A 200 24.80 10.20 -6.73
C THR A 200 23.84 10.53 -5.60
N GLY A 201 22.56 10.21 -5.75
CA GLY A 201 21.54 10.51 -4.77
C GLY A 201 20.55 9.37 -4.55
N HIS A 202 19.91 9.34 -3.38
CA HIS A 202 18.79 8.44 -3.07
C HIS A 202 17.66 9.24 -2.42
N VAL A 203 16.51 9.26 -3.06
CA VAL A 203 15.29 9.85 -2.47
C VAL A 203 14.57 8.77 -1.68
N THR A 204 14.48 8.95 -0.36
CA THR A 204 14.04 7.91 0.55
C THR A 204 13.32 8.44 1.79
N SER A 205 12.92 7.53 2.67
CA SER A 205 12.28 7.77 3.97
C SER A 205 12.84 6.81 5.03
N SER A 206 12.29 6.87 6.25
CA SER A 206 12.66 5.94 7.32
C SER A 206 12.45 4.46 6.90
N PRO A 207 13.36 3.53 7.32
CA PRO A 207 14.55 3.76 8.16
C PRO A 207 15.79 4.18 7.34
N TYR A 208 15.73 4.08 6.01
CA TYR A 208 16.89 4.28 5.12
C TYR A 208 17.43 5.71 5.21
N LEU A 209 16.55 6.72 5.23
CA LEU A 209 16.92 8.13 5.37
C LEU A 209 17.78 8.36 6.62
N PHE A 210 17.39 7.76 7.75
CA PHE A 210 18.11 7.96 9.01
C PHE A 210 19.46 7.25 8.99
N LYS A 211 19.54 6.04 8.44
CA LYS A 211 20.81 5.32 8.25
C LYS A 211 21.76 6.09 7.32
N GLU A 212 21.24 6.71 6.27
CA GLU A 212 22.01 7.54 5.34
C GLU A 212 22.45 8.86 6.00
N ARG A 213 21.61 9.47 6.82
CA ARG A 213 21.92 10.69 7.61
C ARG A 213 23.06 10.44 8.61
N ASP A 214 23.09 9.27 9.24
CA ASP A 214 24.15 8.88 10.19
C ASP A 214 25.48 8.54 9.50
N ASN A 215 25.50 8.34 8.21
CA ASN A 215 26.70 8.07 7.45
C ASN A 215 27.40 9.38 7.07
N SER A 216 28.57 9.65 7.67
CA SER A 216 29.33 10.89 7.46
C SER A 216 29.84 11.10 6.02
N SER A 217 29.69 10.10 5.14
CA SER A 217 30.02 10.20 3.71
C SER A 217 28.90 10.82 2.87
N PHE A 218 27.75 11.05 3.48
CA PHE A 218 26.56 11.58 2.80
C PHE A 218 26.11 12.90 3.45
N HIS A 219 25.33 13.66 2.72
CA HIS A 219 24.59 14.80 3.25
C HIS A 219 23.23 14.91 2.56
N GLU A 220 22.29 15.60 3.18
CA GLU A 220 20.96 15.78 2.64
C GLU A 220 20.83 17.08 1.86
N ILE A 221 19.99 17.06 0.82
CA ILE A 221 19.53 18.22 0.08
C ILE A 221 18.26 18.75 0.75
N PRO A 222 18.27 19.97 1.33
CA PRO A 222 17.19 20.43 2.23
C PRO A 222 15.84 20.65 1.54
N GLU A 223 15.83 21.00 0.26
CA GLU A 223 14.62 21.33 -0.50
C GLU A 223 13.59 20.20 -0.52
N LEU A 224 14.04 18.94 -0.39
CA LEU A 224 13.13 17.81 -0.41
C LEU A 224 12.29 17.73 0.87
N ASN A 225 12.90 17.94 2.05
CA ASN A 225 12.21 17.92 3.34
C ASN A 225 11.17 19.03 3.44
N GLU A 226 11.44 20.20 2.80
CA GLU A 226 10.54 21.35 2.78
C GLU A 226 9.32 21.11 1.89
N ALA A 227 9.43 20.27 0.86
CA ALA A 227 8.37 20.04 -0.12
C ALA A 227 7.23 19.14 0.43
N HIS A 228 7.51 18.34 1.46
CA HIS A 228 6.52 17.45 2.07
C HIS A 228 6.70 17.36 3.59
N PRO A 229 5.93 18.15 4.36
CA PRO A 229 5.90 18.05 5.82
C PRO A 229 5.54 16.63 6.29
N ARG A 230 6.17 16.17 7.36
CA ARG A 230 6.04 14.80 7.87
C ARG A 230 4.63 14.41 8.33
N ASP A 231 3.76 15.38 8.61
CA ASP A 231 2.36 15.18 8.99
C ASP A 231 1.40 15.06 7.81
N TYR A 232 1.90 15.27 6.57
CA TYR A 232 1.15 14.95 5.37
C TYR A 232 1.09 13.44 5.15
N SER A 233 -0.01 12.98 4.55
CA SER A 233 -0.17 11.56 4.22
C SER A 233 0.93 11.08 3.28
N PHE A 234 1.55 9.95 3.66
CA PHE A 234 2.51 9.26 2.81
C PHE A 234 1.97 7.94 2.30
N ILE A 235 1.66 7.02 3.21
CA ILE A 235 1.11 5.70 2.87
C ILE A 235 -0.37 5.68 3.16
N VAL A 236 -1.12 5.20 2.17
CA VAL A 236 -2.56 4.94 2.28
C VAL A 236 -2.88 3.50 1.93
N GLY A 237 -3.98 3.00 2.47
CA GLY A 237 -4.60 1.75 2.07
C GLY A 237 -5.61 2.01 0.95
N LEU A 238 -5.47 1.27 -0.15
CA LEU A 238 -6.34 1.29 -1.31
C LEU A 238 -7.08 -0.03 -1.41
N ALA A 239 -8.40 -0.02 -1.62
CA ALA A 239 -9.23 -1.20 -1.78
C ALA A 239 -10.10 -1.12 -3.04
N SER A 240 -10.44 -2.27 -3.64
CA SER A 240 -11.38 -2.28 -4.74
C SER A 240 -12.82 -2.01 -4.26
N GLU A 241 -13.58 -1.22 -5.03
CA GLU A 241 -14.99 -0.95 -4.76
C GLU A 241 -15.82 -2.25 -4.76
N ASP A 242 -15.48 -3.18 -5.64
CA ASP A 242 -16.11 -4.50 -5.69
C ASP A 242 -15.89 -5.32 -4.41
N PHE A 243 -14.70 -5.27 -3.82
CA PHE A 243 -14.41 -5.89 -2.53
C PHE A 243 -15.19 -5.22 -1.40
N HIS A 244 -15.17 -3.89 -1.32
CA HIS A 244 -15.94 -3.11 -0.35
C HIS A 244 -17.44 -3.49 -0.37
N ASP A 245 -18.04 -3.50 -1.56
CA ASP A 245 -19.50 -3.70 -1.72
C ASP A 245 -19.93 -5.14 -1.46
N LYS A 246 -19.09 -6.12 -1.84
CA LYS A 246 -19.46 -7.55 -1.75
C LYS A 246 -19.02 -8.21 -0.45
N ASN A 247 -18.04 -7.64 0.26
CA ASN A 247 -17.44 -8.22 1.47
C ASN A 247 -17.37 -7.20 2.62
N PRO A 248 -18.48 -6.55 2.99
CA PRO A 248 -18.46 -5.45 3.96
C PRO A 248 -17.92 -5.88 5.34
N GLU A 249 -18.16 -7.12 5.78
CA GLU A 249 -17.65 -7.61 7.07
C GLU A 249 -16.13 -7.78 7.06
N VAL A 250 -15.55 -8.18 5.92
CA VAL A 250 -14.08 -8.31 5.75
C VAL A 250 -13.45 -6.91 5.62
N TYR A 251 -14.11 -6.01 4.88
CA TYR A 251 -13.67 -4.62 4.74
C TYR A 251 -13.66 -3.89 6.09
N ASP A 252 -14.71 -4.03 6.87
CA ASP A 252 -14.77 -3.46 8.22
C ASP A 252 -13.66 -4.01 9.12
N ALA A 253 -13.43 -5.33 9.07
CA ALA A 253 -12.36 -5.97 9.84
C ALA A 253 -10.97 -5.48 9.41
N LEU A 254 -10.77 -5.24 8.11
CA LEU A 254 -9.54 -4.64 7.58
C LEU A 254 -9.32 -3.24 8.17
N CYS A 255 -10.34 -2.38 8.12
CA CYS A 255 -10.28 -1.03 8.69
C CYS A 255 -10.00 -1.04 10.20
N GLU A 256 -10.69 -1.93 10.95
CA GLU A 256 -10.54 -2.07 12.40
C GLU A 256 -9.15 -2.59 12.79
N GLY A 257 -8.63 -3.64 12.12
CA GLY A 257 -7.30 -4.18 12.40
C GLY A 257 -6.17 -3.20 12.10
N ILE A 258 -6.31 -2.39 11.05
CA ILE A 258 -5.34 -1.30 10.76
C ILE A 258 -5.43 -0.20 11.82
N SER A 259 -6.63 0.18 12.26
CA SER A 259 -6.81 1.14 13.34
C SER A 259 -6.20 0.65 14.66
N GLU A 260 -6.40 -0.63 15.03
CA GLU A 260 -5.80 -1.24 16.24
C GLU A 260 -4.27 -1.25 16.16
N ALA A 261 -3.70 -1.51 14.97
CA ALA A 261 -2.26 -1.43 14.75
C ALA A 261 -1.70 -0.01 14.93
N ILE A 262 -2.40 1.00 14.40
CA ILE A 262 -2.04 2.42 14.58
C ILE A 262 -2.13 2.81 16.05
N ASP A 263 -3.18 2.40 16.74
CA ASP A 263 -3.35 2.67 18.17
C ASP A 263 -2.23 2.03 19.00
N LEU A 264 -1.80 0.82 18.67
CA LEU A 264 -0.65 0.17 19.33
C LEU A 264 0.63 0.98 19.14
N ILE A 265 0.93 1.44 17.92
CA ILE A 265 2.11 2.27 17.65
C ILE A 265 2.08 3.57 18.49
N ASN A 266 0.94 4.23 18.52
CA ASN A 266 0.80 5.52 19.19
C ASN A 266 0.81 5.42 20.73
N ASN A 267 0.25 4.35 21.29
CA ASN A 267 0.10 4.18 22.73
C ASN A 267 1.29 3.44 23.37
N ASP A 268 1.92 2.50 22.64
CA ASP A 268 3.07 1.73 23.13
C ASP A 268 4.09 1.48 22.00
N PRO A 269 4.83 2.53 21.60
CA PRO A 269 5.85 2.41 20.54
C PRO A 269 6.95 1.41 20.88
N ALA A 270 7.26 1.18 22.15
CA ALA A 270 8.25 0.18 22.57
C ALA A 270 7.76 -1.24 22.30
N GLN A 271 6.48 -1.54 22.56
CA GLN A 271 5.87 -2.81 22.22
C GLN A 271 5.83 -2.99 20.69
N ALA A 272 5.38 -1.97 19.94
CA ALA A 272 5.37 -1.98 18.49
C ALA A 272 6.77 -2.28 17.92
N ALA A 273 7.79 -1.56 18.37
CA ALA A 273 9.19 -1.77 17.98
C ALA A 273 9.66 -3.20 18.28
N SER A 274 9.29 -3.76 19.42
CA SER A 274 9.67 -5.14 19.79
C SER A 274 9.12 -6.22 18.84
N ILE A 275 8.07 -5.90 18.10
CA ILE A 275 7.42 -6.78 17.11
C ILE A 275 8.01 -6.55 15.72
N LEU A 276 8.38 -5.31 15.40
CA LEU A 276 8.74 -4.87 14.04
C LEU A 276 10.24 -4.93 13.73
N TYR A 277 11.12 -4.81 14.74
CA TYR A 277 12.56 -4.52 14.58
C TYR A 277 13.33 -5.45 13.62
N ASP A 278 12.87 -6.68 13.40
CA ASP A 278 13.50 -7.63 12.50
C ASP A 278 13.09 -7.46 11.02
N THR A 279 12.14 -6.57 10.75
CA THR A 279 11.59 -6.35 9.40
C THR A 279 12.57 -5.61 8.50
N ASP A 280 13.15 -4.51 9.01
CA ASP A 280 14.07 -3.63 8.26
C ASP A 280 15.54 -3.72 8.77
N GLY A 281 15.84 -4.72 9.59
CA GLY A 281 17.19 -4.97 10.11
C GLY A 281 17.67 -3.93 11.11
N ASN A 282 16.75 -3.28 11.84
CA ASN A 282 17.04 -2.35 12.93
C ASN A 282 17.21 -3.12 14.25
N THR A 283 17.88 -2.52 15.24
CA THR A 283 17.75 -2.93 16.63
C THR A 283 16.39 -2.49 17.18
N LYS A 284 15.97 -3.03 18.34
CA LYS A 284 14.70 -2.60 18.96
C LYS A 284 14.71 -1.13 19.36
N GLU A 285 15.85 -0.65 19.81
CA GLU A 285 16.06 0.72 20.22
C GLU A 285 15.98 1.69 19.02
N GLU A 286 16.62 1.35 17.91
CA GLU A 286 16.53 2.11 16.66
C GLU A 286 15.10 2.10 16.10
N GLU A 287 14.45 0.94 16.12
CA GLU A 287 13.06 0.80 15.65
C GLU A 287 12.10 1.68 16.48
N GLU A 288 12.25 1.68 17.83
CA GLU A 288 11.45 2.52 18.71
C GLU A 288 11.71 4.02 18.47
N GLU A 289 12.96 4.40 18.24
CA GLU A 289 13.31 5.79 17.91
C GLU A 289 12.68 6.22 16.60
N TYR A 290 12.82 5.41 15.54
CA TYR A 290 12.32 5.73 14.21
C TYR A 290 10.78 5.74 14.13
N ILE A 291 10.11 4.82 14.84
CA ILE A 291 8.64 4.82 14.95
C ILE A 291 8.14 6.14 15.54
N LYS A 292 8.77 6.65 16.61
CA LYS A 292 8.37 7.90 17.27
C LYS A 292 8.52 9.14 16.37
N LEU A 293 9.32 9.07 15.32
CA LEU A 293 9.48 10.15 14.34
C LEU A 293 8.39 10.14 13.25
N GLY A 294 7.66 9.04 13.09
CA GLY A 294 6.52 8.94 12.19
C GLY A 294 5.24 9.55 12.78
N VAL A 295 4.28 9.81 11.91
CA VAL A 295 2.90 10.18 12.25
C VAL A 295 1.99 9.07 11.77
N TYR A 296 1.28 8.40 12.68
CA TYR A 296 0.41 7.27 12.35
C TYR A 296 -1.05 7.62 12.66
N THR A 297 -1.89 7.63 11.66
CA THR A 297 -3.30 8.00 11.77
C THR A 297 -4.09 7.41 10.61
N THR A 298 -5.37 7.13 10.82
CA THR A 298 -6.31 6.72 9.77
C THR A 298 -6.82 7.89 8.93
N GLU A 299 -6.67 9.14 9.42
CA GLU A 299 -7.12 10.35 8.72
C GLU A 299 -6.09 10.80 7.68
N THR A 300 -6.56 11.15 6.48
CA THR A 300 -5.69 11.71 5.43
C THR A 300 -5.42 13.20 5.65
N ASN A 301 -4.24 13.63 5.22
CA ASN A 301 -3.84 15.03 5.21
C ASN A 301 -3.15 15.36 3.89
N ASN A 302 -3.63 16.37 3.16
CA ASN A 302 -3.06 16.83 1.89
C ASN A 302 -3.19 15.85 0.70
N LEU A 303 -4.16 14.92 0.74
CA LEU A 303 -4.38 13.95 -0.35
C LEU A 303 -4.90 14.65 -1.61
N PHE A 304 -5.93 15.48 -1.48
CA PHE A 304 -6.56 16.17 -2.61
C PHE A 304 -5.64 17.21 -3.24
N GLU A 305 -4.90 17.99 -2.43
CA GLU A 305 -3.93 18.97 -2.94
C GLU A 305 -2.76 18.28 -3.67
N THR A 306 -2.38 17.07 -3.24
CA THR A 306 -1.40 16.27 -3.99
C THR A 306 -1.95 15.82 -5.34
N ALA A 307 -3.22 15.42 -5.42
CA ALA A 307 -3.87 15.06 -6.67
C ALA A 307 -3.93 16.25 -7.64
N LYS A 308 -4.27 17.45 -7.16
CA LYS A 308 -4.23 18.68 -7.95
C LYS A 308 -2.84 18.99 -8.47
N PHE A 309 -1.82 18.92 -7.60
CA PHE A 309 -0.42 19.11 -8.03
C PHE A 309 -0.04 18.11 -9.14
N MET A 310 -0.43 16.85 -9.01
CA MET A 310 -0.15 15.82 -10.01
C MET A 310 -0.84 16.13 -11.34
N TYR A 311 -2.07 16.61 -11.32
CA TYR A 311 -2.80 16.99 -12.53
C TYR A 311 -2.19 18.23 -13.19
N ASP A 312 -1.94 19.30 -12.42
CA ASP A 312 -1.39 20.57 -12.91
C ASP A 312 0.01 20.41 -13.53
N ASN A 313 0.76 19.40 -13.12
CA ASN A 313 2.11 19.10 -13.63
C ASN A 313 2.17 17.89 -14.56
N GLY A 314 1.03 17.35 -15.02
CA GLY A 314 0.98 16.31 -16.04
C GLY A 314 1.36 14.90 -15.58
N PHE A 315 1.32 14.61 -14.26
CA PHE A 315 1.56 13.27 -13.72
C PHE A 315 0.32 12.37 -13.78
N ILE A 316 -0.86 12.94 -13.91
CA ILE A 316 -2.14 12.25 -14.15
C ILE A 316 -2.94 12.99 -15.22
N ASP A 317 -3.77 12.23 -15.97
CA ASP A 317 -4.55 12.75 -17.10
C ASP A 317 -5.92 13.30 -16.66
N ASN A 318 -6.45 12.84 -15.53
CA ASN A 318 -7.79 13.20 -15.05
C ASN A 318 -7.69 13.85 -13.67
N GLU A 319 -8.25 15.04 -13.55
CA GLU A 319 -8.37 15.76 -12.27
C GLU A 319 -9.54 15.15 -11.48
N PRO A 320 -9.36 14.75 -10.20
CA PRO A 320 -10.49 14.43 -9.35
C PRO A 320 -11.29 15.71 -9.04
N SER A 321 -12.64 15.61 -9.05
CA SER A 321 -13.49 16.80 -8.85
C SER A 321 -13.57 17.20 -7.39
N SER A 322 -13.38 16.25 -6.47
CA SER A 322 -13.42 16.48 -5.03
C SER A 322 -12.59 15.43 -4.27
N TYR A 323 -12.40 15.66 -2.98
CA TYR A 323 -11.75 14.71 -2.07
C TYR A 323 -12.50 13.36 -2.02
N GLU A 324 -13.84 13.40 -2.03
CA GLU A 324 -14.72 12.21 -1.94
C GLU A 324 -14.56 11.28 -3.16
N ASP A 325 -14.08 11.79 -4.28
CA ASP A 325 -13.76 10.94 -5.44
C ASP A 325 -12.60 9.97 -5.14
N LEU A 326 -11.71 10.35 -4.22
CA LEU A 326 -10.50 9.60 -3.89
C LEU A 326 -10.68 8.57 -2.78
N VAL A 327 -11.67 8.74 -1.91
CA VAL A 327 -11.80 8.00 -0.66
C VAL A 327 -13.15 7.30 -0.53
N PHE A 328 -13.23 6.25 0.30
CA PHE A 328 -14.51 5.72 0.80
C PHE A 328 -15.06 6.62 1.91
N ASP A 329 -16.39 6.52 2.15
CA ASP A 329 -17.13 7.39 3.08
C ASP A 329 -16.66 7.31 4.54
N ASN A 330 -15.96 6.24 4.92
CA ASN A 330 -15.38 6.06 6.26
C ASN A 330 -14.11 6.87 6.50
N VAL A 331 -13.46 7.39 5.46
CA VAL A 331 -12.18 8.10 5.56
C VAL A 331 -12.40 9.58 5.82
N LYS A 332 -11.73 10.11 6.84
CA LYS A 332 -11.74 11.53 7.17
C LYS A 332 -10.44 12.19 6.72
N GLY A 333 -10.50 13.51 6.48
CA GLY A 333 -9.32 14.31 6.14
C GLY A 333 -9.55 15.24 4.96
N ASN A 334 -8.49 15.47 4.21
CA ASN A 334 -8.47 16.38 3.06
C ASN A 334 -7.45 15.97 1.99
#